data_26b483372bb9eced35de22683abf86e7
#
_entry.id   26b483372bb9eced35de22683abf86e7
#
_cell.length_a   1.000
_cell.length_b   1.000
_cell.length_c   1.000
_cell.angle_alpha   90.00
_cell.angle_beta   90.00
_cell.angle_gamma   90.00
#
_symmetry.space_group_name_H-M   'P 1'
#
loop_
_entity.id
_entity.type
_entity.pdbx_description
1 polymer ?
#
loop_
_entity_poly.entity_id
_entity_poly.type
_entity_poly.pdbx_seq_one_letter_code
_entity_poly.pdbx_strand_id
1 'polypeptide(L)'
;MHLTGRYPNDWRGRRFDHAIDAWAACDTGETTRDNPQRALMGPLGQWGSGAIPLDALIEAKRGQGVADLLDIVQIKHSAGGISKLGFKRYDQGRGAWQGPAKHVIWCDEEPPEPIYNEALARLIATGGLIYTTFTPLLGLSTVVQRLMNGHDGVTCADVNMVLEDALHIPKAEREQIIASFPEHEREARINGVPILGTGRVFPINAAEIRCPAFEVPATWPVIGGMDFGWDHPFAAVKLAWDRDGDCVYVTHIYGMRQQTPIIHAAALRSWGDELMWAWPHDGLSTEKGSGKQLMSLYLAQGLRLLAPHATNPQGGNRVEPGVLEMLDRMKTSRLKVFEHLHEWFREFDVYHRQNGMIVKKNDDLLSATRIALMMLRYAKAPEYDRAEFPHTVRDDFDPLLYSLTS
;
A
#
# COMPACT_ATOMS: atom_id res chain seq x y z
N MET A 1 2.05 -5.25 -33.18
CA MET A 1 2.58 -6.60 -33.51
C MET A 1 1.55 -7.70 -33.25
N HIS A 2 1.07 -7.91 -32.03
CA HIS A 2 0.18 -9.02 -31.67
C HIS A 2 -1.15 -9.04 -32.47
N LEU A 3 -1.77 -7.87 -32.69
CA LEU A 3 -3.02 -7.78 -33.45
C LEU A 3 -2.88 -8.10 -34.94
N THR A 4 -1.73 -7.81 -35.53
CA THR A 4 -1.46 -8.01 -36.95
C THR A 4 -0.72 -9.34 -37.25
N GLY A 5 -0.13 -9.97 -36.23
CA GLY A 5 0.78 -11.11 -36.39
C GLY A 5 2.10 -10.76 -37.07
N ARG A 6 2.39 -9.46 -37.27
CA ARG A 6 3.62 -8.99 -37.95
C ARG A 6 4.67 -8.70 -36.88
N TYR A 7 5.60 -9.61 -36.67
CA TYR A 7 6.67 -9.50 -35.69
C TYR A 7 8.01 -9.20 -36.40
N PRO A 8 8.85 -8.34 -35.82
CA PRO A 8 10.23 -8.20 -36.25
C PRO A 8 10.98 -9.53 -36.18
N ASN A 9 12.01 -9.70 -37.02
CA ASN A 9 12.76 -10.98 -37.09
C ASN A 9 13.49 -11.28 -35.76
N ASP A 10 13.93 -10.26 -35.07
CA ASP A 10 14.63 -10.31 -33.78
C ASP A 10 13.69 -10.38 -32.58
N TRP A 11 12.37 -10.37 -32.78
CA TRP A 11 11.40 -10.47 -31.69
C TRP A 11 11.50 -11.80 -30.97
N ARG A 12 11.92 -11.74 -29.69
CA ARG A 12 12.09 -12.91 -28.80
C ARG A 12 10.92 -13.14 -27.85
N GLY A 13 10.00 -12.19 -27.76
CA GLY A 13 8.83 -12.30 -26.91
C GLY A 13 7.76 -13.24 -27.47
N ARG A 14 6.65 -13.34 -26.76
CA ARG A 14 5.50 -14.16 -27.17
C ARG A 14 4.99 -13.77 -28.56
N ARG A 15 4.65 -14.77 -29.38
CA ARG A 15 4.01 -14.61 -30.68
C ARG A 15 2.64 -15.27 -30.65
N PHE A 16 1.67 -14.68 -31.32
CA PHE A 16 0.39 -15.29 -31.60
C PHE A 16 0.40 -15.70 -33.09
N ASP A 17 0.10 -16.96 -33.33
CA ASP A 17 0.00 -17.58 -34.68
C ASP A 17 -1.45 -17.63 -35.19
N HIS A 18 -2.35 -16.90 -34.54
CA HIS A 18 -3.77 -16.81 -34.86
C HIS A 18 -4.29 -15.40 -34.52
N ALA A 19 -5.46 -15.06 -35.05
CA ALA A 19 -6.14 -13.83 -34.78
C ALA A 19 -6.54 -13.74 -33.27
N ILE A 20 -6.40 -12.57 -32.67
CA ILE A 20 -6.56 -12.37 -31.22
C ILE A 20 -7.63 -11.35 -30.90
N ASP A 21 -8.18 -11.47 -29.70
CA ASP A 21 -9.02 -10.44 -29.06
C ASP A 21 -8.19 -9.66 -28.02
N ALA A 22 -8.20 -8.33 -28.13
CA ALA A 22 -7.45 -7.44 -27.23
C ALA A 22 -8.29 -6.28 -26.76
N TRP A 23 -7.88 -5.70 -25.62
CA TRP A 23 -8.35 -4.43 -25.13
C TRP A 23 -7.19 -3.43 -24.96
N ALA A 24 -7.49 -2.15 -25.23
CA ALA A 24 -6.65 -1.02 -24.84
C ALA A 24 -7.51 -0.03 -24.04
N ALA A 25 -6.99 0.50 -22.94
CA ALA A 25 -7.78 1.29 -22.00
C ALA A 25 -6.98 2.39 -21.34
N CYS A 26 -7.69 3.44 -20.90
CA CYS A 26 -7.19 4.51 -20.04
C CYS A 26 -8.29 4.94 -19.06
N ASP A 27 -8.05 6.00 -18.27
CA ASP A 27 -8.92 6.48 -17.19
C ASP A 27 -10.35 6.83 -17.67
N THR A 28 -10.44 7.71 -18.65
CA THR A 28 -11.72 8.25 -19.19
C THR A 28 -11.85 7.95 -20.68
N GLY A 29 -13.01 8.24 -21.25
CA GLY A 29 -13.21 8.10 -22.67
C GLY A 29 -12.37 9.05 -23.52
N GLU A 30 -12.19 10.27 -23.05
CA GLU A 30 -11.33 11.26 -23.70
C GLU A 30 -9.87 10.83 -23.68
N THR A 31 -9.35 10.40 -22.52
CA THR A 31 -7.95 9.92 -22.41
C THR A 31 -7.74 8.66 -23.21
N THR A 32 -8.74 7.76 -23.27
CA THR A 32 -8.66 6.53 -24.10
C THR A 32 -8.59 6.88 -25.60
N ARG A 33 -9.35 7.89 -26.07
CA ARG A 33 -9.29 8.38 -27.45
C ARG A 33 -7.94 9.03 -27.75
N ASP A 34 -7.48 9.91 -26.86
CA ASP A 34 -6.35 10.80 -27.13
C ASP A 34 -5.00 10.10 -26.92
N ASN A 35 -4.92 9.05 -26.13
CA ASN A 35 -3.70 8.28 -25.84
C ASN A 35 -3.71 6.90 -26.55
N PRO A 36 -4.26 5.81 -26.00
CA PRO A 36 -4.10 4.49 -26.60
C PRO A 36 -4.74 4.37 -27.96
N GLN A 37 -5.91 4.99 -28.21
CA GLN A 37 -6.50 4.97 -29.55
C GLN A 37 -5.62 5.70 -30.55
N ARG A 38 -5.13 6.90 -30.24
CA ARG A 38 -4.27 7.66 -31.11
C ARG A 38 -2.93 6.98 -31.37
N ALA A 39 -2.33 6.38 -30.35
CA ALA A 39 -1.08 5.63 -30.50
C ALA A 39 -1.23 4.42 -31.44
N LEU A 40 -2.36 3.71 -31.33
CA LEU A 40 -2.62 2.52 -32.13
C LEU A 40 -3.14 2.84 -33.54
N MET A 41 -4.05 3.79 -33.67
CA MET A 41 -4.76 4.10 -34.91
C MET A 41 -4.15 5.23 -35.72
N GLY A 42 -3.47 6.17 -35.06
CA GLY A 42 -3.09 7.48 -35.61
C GLY A 42 -4.08 8.58 -35.25
N PRO A 43 -3.78 9.85 -35.59
CA PRO A 43 -4.69 10.97 -35.40
C PRO A 43 -6.03 10.78 -36.09
N LEU A 44 -7.07 11.47 -35.61
CA LEU A 44 -8.39 11.48 -36.23
C LEU A 44 -8.30 11.92 -37.71
N GLY A 45 -8.92 11.13 -38.59
CA GLY A 45 -8.85 11.32 -40.05
C GLY A 45 -7.59 10.80 -40.74
N GLN A 46 -6.63 10.27 -39.98
CA GLN A 46 -5.39 9.68 -40.50
C GLN A 46 -5.17 8.27 -39.95
N TRP A 47 -6.24 7.49 -39.81
CA TRP A 47 -6.15 6.14 -39.30
C TRP A 47 -5.28 5.26 -40.20
N GLY A 48 -4.49 4.39 -39.54
CA GLY A 48 -3.47 3.56 -40.22
C GLY A 48 -2.09 4.20 -40.23
N SER A 49 -1.94 5.43 -39.67
CA SER A 49 -0.65 6.08 -39.44
C SER A 49 -0.09 5.84 -38.05
N GLY A 50 -0.85 5.17 -37.17
CA GLY A 50 -0.38 4.73 -35.86
C GLY A 50 0.37 3.40 -35.89
N ALA A 51 0.44 2.71 -34.75
CA ALA A 51 1.10 1.42 -34.64
C ALA A 51 0.40 0.29 -35.44
N ILE A 52 -0.87 0.46 -35.80
CA ILE A 52 -1.63 -0.45 -36.68
C ILE A 52 -1.63 0.16 -38.08
N PRO A 53 -0.97 -0.50 -39.08
CA PRO A 53 -0.87 0.04 -40.44
C PRO A 53 -2.19 -0.08 -41.19
N LEU A 54 -2.40 0.86 -42.13
CA LEU A 54 -3.64 0.98 -42.89
C LEU A 54 -4.05 -0.30 -43.64
N ASP A 55 -3.07 -1.02 -44.19
CA ASP A 55 -3.30 -2.26 -44.94
C ASP A 55 -3.77 -3.43 -44.06
N ALA A 56 -3.67 -3.31 -42.77
CA ALA A 56 -4.20 -4.28 -41.80
C ALA A 56 -5.59 -3.88 -41.27
N LEU A 57 -6.02 -2.63 -41.39
CA LEU A 57 -7.33 -2.17 -40.91
C LEU A 57 -8.46 -2.69 -41.85
N ILE A 58 -9.48 -3.29 -41.25
CA ILE A 58 -10.67 -3.77 -41.95
C ILE A 58 -11.85 -2.84 -41.68
N GLU A 59 -12.16 -2.63 -40.41
CA GLU A 59 -13.31 -1.84 -39.97
C GLU A 59 -13.02 -1.18 -38.62
N ALA A 60 -13.52 0.01 -38.44
CA ALA A 60 -13.48 0.72 -37.15
C ALA A 60 -14.89 1.25 -36.81
N LYS A 61 -15.48 0.74 -35.72
CA LYS A 61 -16.80 1.14 -35.24
C LYS A 61 -16.65 2.17 -34.13
N ARG A 62 -17.38 3.30 -34.27
CA ARG A 62 -17.43 4.34 -33.25
C ARG A 62 -18.25 3.89 -32.05
N GLY A 63 -17.79 4.24 -30.86
CA GLY A 63 -18.50 4.05 -29.62
C GLY A 63 -19.60 5.10 -29.40
N GLN A 64 -20.37 4.91 -28.36
CA GLN A 64 -21.37 5.89 -27.92
C GLN A 64 -20.84 6.70 -26.73
N GLY A 65 -21.30 7.94 -26.63
CA GLY A 65 -21.10 8.80 -25.45
C GLY A 65 -19.85 9.67 -25.47
N VAL A 66 -18.80 9.31 -26.19
CA VAL A 66 -17.59 10.14 -26.37
C VAL A 66 -17.34 10.32 -27.86
N ALA A 67 -17.25 11.56 -28.29
CA ALA A 67 -17.01 11.88 -29.71
C ALA A 67 -15.71 11.24 -30.20
N ASP A 68 -15.78 10.59 -31.37
CA ASP A 68 -14.64 9.96 -32.07
C ASP A 68 -13.89 8.84 -31.31
N LEU A 69 -14.39 8.41 -30.17
CA LEU A 69 -13.90 7.21 -29.52
C LEU A 69 -14.42 5.99 -30.30
N LEU A 70 -13.52 5.07 -30.61
CA LEU A 70 -13.85 3.78 -31.22
C LEU A 70 -14.27 2.77 -30.14
N ASP A 71 -15.23 1.92 -30.46
CA ASP A 71 -15.63 0.79 -29.62
C ASP A 71 -14.81 -0.46 -29.97
N ILE A 72 -14.87 -0.85 -31.27
CA ILE A 72 -14.18 -2.05 -31.77
C ILE A 72 -13.52 -1.74 -33.10
N VAL A 73 -12.29 -2.23 -33.25
CA VAL A 73 -11.54 -2.20 -34.51
C VAL A 73 -11.26 -3.64 -34.93
N GLN A 74 -11.52 -3.94 -36.22
CA GLN A 74 -11.21 -5.21 -36.86
C GLN A 74 -9.90 -5.10 -37.64
N ILE A 75 -9.00 -6.05 -37.44
CA ILE A 75 -7.63 -6.00 -37.93
C ILE A 75 -7.28 -7.34 -38.56
N LYS A 76 -6.76 -7.31 -39.81
CA LYS A 76 -6.29 -8.49 -40.52
C LYS A 76 -5.04 -9.06 -39.85
N HIS A 77 -5.08 -10.34 -39.49
CA HIS A 77 -3.94 -11.04 -38.94
C HIS A 77 -3.16 -11.78 -40.04
N SER A 78 -1.83 -11.79 -39.99
CA SER A 78 -0.95 -12.38 -41.00
C SER A 78 -1.11 -13.90 -41.11
N ALA A 79 -1.44 -14.59 -40.05
CA ALA A 79 -1.73 -16.03 -40.05
C ALA A 79 -3.16 -16.38 -40.53
N GLY A 80 -3.93 -15.38 -40.96
CA GLY A 80 -5.35 -15.51 -41.31
C GLY A 80 -6.28 -15.14 -40.15
N GLY A 81 -7.56 -14.86 -40.49
CA GLY A 81 -8.56 -14.43 -39.52
C GLY A 81 -8.52 -12.92 -39.21
N ILE A 82 -9.39 -12.51 -38.30
CA ILE A 82 -9.62 -11.12 -37.94
C ILE A 82 -9.42 -10.96 -36.44
N SER A 83 -8.39 -10.22 -36.04
CA SER A 83 -8.19 -9.77 -34.67
C SER A 83 -9.15 -8.64 -34.34
N LYS A 84 -9.57 -8.57 -33.06
CA LYS A 84 -10.48 -7.54 -32.56
C LYS A 84 -9.78 -6.74 -31.46
N LEU A 85 -9.80 -5.42 -31.60
CA LEU A 85 -9.34 -4.50 -30.59
C LEU A 85 -10.54 -3.71 -30.05
N GLY A 86 -10.84 -3.84 -28.77
CA GLY A 86 -11.83 -3.00 -28.07
C GLY A 86 -11.16 -1.91 -27.27
N PHE A 87 -11.75 -0.71 -27.28
CA PHE A 87 -11.31 0.38 -26.42
C PHE A 87 -12.18 0.42 -25.15
N LYS A 88 -11.54 0.42 -23.99
CA LYS A 88 -12.15 0.41 -22.67
C LYS A 88 -11.72 1.64 -21.87
N ARG A 89 -12.43 1.91 -20.79
CA ARG A 89 -12.11 3.02 -19.87
C ARG A 89 -12.41 2.60 -18.44
N TYR A 90 -11.63 3.14 -17.49
CA TYR A 90 -11.76 2.74 -16.09
C TYR A 90 -13.02 3.34 -15.44
N ASP A 91 -13.46 4.53 -15.88
CA ASP A 91 -14.67 5.21 -15.39
C ASP A 91 -15.97 4.42 -15.64
N GLN A 92 -15.97 3.43 -16.52
CA GLN A 92 -17.10 2.51 -16.71
C GLN A 92 -17.30 1.55 -15.53
N GLY A 93 -16.33 1.46 -14.63
CA GLY A 93 -16.34 0.56 -13.49
C GLY A 93 -16.18 -0.92 -13.85
N ARG A 94 -15.98 -1.74 -12.81
CA ARG A 94 -15.67 -3.19 -12.92
C ARG A 94 -16.65 -3.96 -13.80
N GLY A 95 -17.96 -3.65 -13.72
CA GLY A 95 -19.00 -4.37 -14.48
C GLY A 95 -18.79 -4.36 -15.98
N ALA A 96 -18.26 -3.26 -16.55
CA ALA A 96 -17.98 -3.15 -17.97
C ALA A 96 -16.78 -4.01 -18.45
N TRP A 97 -15.97 -4.50 -17.51
CA TRP A 97 -14.80 -5.34 -17.79
C TRP A 97 -15.11 -6.84 -17.71
N GLN A 98 -16.33 -7.18 -17.31
CA GLN A 98 -16.83 -8.55 -17.39
C GLN A 98 -17.14 -8.89 -18.85
N GLY A 99 -16.83 -10.11 -19.28
CA GLY A 99 -17.07 -10.52 -20.67
C GLY A 99 -16.16 -11.67 -21.12
N PRO A 100 -15.99 -11.85 -22.43
CA PRO A 100 -15.20 -12.95 -23.00
C PRO A 100 -13.70 -12.80 -22.70
N ALA A 101 -13.02 -13.94 -22.78
CA ALA A 101 -11.56 -14.00 -22.63
C ALA A 101 -10.83 -13.08 -23.63
N LYS A 102 -9.65 -12.61 -23.21
CA LYS A 102 -8.76 -11.75 -23.99
C LYS A 102 -7.37 -12.35 -24.08
N HIS A 103 -6.67 -12.06 -25.17
CA HIS A 103 -5.30 -12.50 -25.39
C HIS A 103 -4.29 -11.42 -24.97
N VAL A 104 -4.65 -10.14 -25.15
CA VAL A 104 -3.80 -9.01 -24.77
C VAL A 104 -4.66 -7.90 -24.19
N ILE A 105 -4.22 -7.33 -23.07
CA ILE A 105 -4.81 -6.13 -22.49
C ILE A 105 -3.70 -5.11 -22.26
N TRP A 106 -3.90 -3.91 -22.80
CA TRP A 106 -3.07 -2.75 -22.52
C TRP A 106 -3.82 -1.76 -21.65
N CYS A 107 -3.31 -1.52 -20.45
CA CYS A 107 -3.75 -0.48 -19.54
C CYS A 107 -2.79 0.71 -19.67
N ASP A 108 -3.25 1.82 -20.25
CA ASP A 108 -2.54 3.09 -20.23
C ASP A 108 -3.00 3.87 -19.00
N GLU A 109 -2.06 4.36 -18.21
CA GLU A 109 -2.21 4.76 -16.82
C GLU A 109 -2.58 3.61 -15.87
N GLU A 110 -2.39 3.86 -14.57
CA GLU A 110 -2.60 2.87 -13.52
C GLU A 110 -4.09 2.51 -13.37
N PRO A 111 -4.50 1.25 -13.64
CA PRO A 111 -5.89 0.86 -13.47
C PRO A 111 -6.27 0.73 -11.99
N PRO A 112 -7.51 1.09 -11.59
CA PRO A 112 -8.04 0.74 -10.28
C PRO A 112 -7.97 -0.76 -10.01
N GLU A 113 -7.62 -1.16 -8.77
CA GLU A 113 -7.42 -2.57 -8.39
C GLU A 113 -8.58 -3.50 -8.80
N PRO A 114 -9.88 -3.14 -8.63
CA PRO A 114 -10.98 -4.00 -9.06
C PRO A 114 -11.00 -4.25 -10.58
N ILE A 115 -10.56 -3.27 -11.38
CA ILE A 115 -10.47 -3.36 -12.83
C ILE A 115 -9.26 -4.23 -13.22
N TYR A 116 -8.11 -4.01 -12.59
CA TYR A 116 -6.91 -4.82 -12.81
C TYR A 116 -7.16 -6.30 -12.54
N ASN A 117 -7.82 -6.62 -11.41
CA ASN A 117 -8.17 -8.01 -11.07
C ASN A 117 -9.15 -8.62 -12.08
N GLU A 118 -10.12 -7.85 -12.60
CA GLU A 118 -11.05 -8.32 -13.63
C GLU A 118 -10.33 -8.53 -14.97
N ALA A 119 -9.40 -7.64 -15.34
CA ALA A 119 -8.57 -7.79 -16.54
C ALA A 119 -7.72 -9.07 -16.49
N LEU A 120 -7.09 -9.36 -15.35
CA LEU A 120 -6.35 -10.61 -15.15
C LEU A 120 -7.25 -11.84 -15.34
N ALA A 121 -8.48 -11.81 -14.79
CA ALA A 121 -9.43 -12.91 -14.94
C ALA A 121 -9.79 -13.19 -16.43
N ARG A 122 -9.79 -12.14 -17.29
CA ARG A 122 -10.06 -12.31 -18.75
C ARG A 122 -8.92 -12.97 -19.50
N LEU A 123 -7.72 -12.98 -18.94
CA LEU A 123 -6.53 -13.56 -19.57
C LEU A 123 -6.30 -15.03 -19.22
N ILE A 124 -6.93 -15.55 -18.16
CA ILE A 124 -6.69 -16.91 -17.65
C ILE A 124 -6.93 -17.97 -18.74
N ALA A 125 -8.06 -17.91 -19.44
CA ALA A 125 -8.45 -18.92 -20.40
C ALA A 125 -7.55 -18.95 -21.67
N THR A 126 -6.86 -17.85 -21.99
CA THR A 126 -5.98 -17.72 -23.15
C THR A 126 -4.51 -17.78 -22.76
N GLY A 127 -4.22 -17.79 -21.47
CA GLY A 127 -2.88 -17.52 -20.94
C GLY A 127 -2.34 -16.18 -21.44
N GLY A 128 -3.19 -15.17 -21.60
CA GLY A 128 -2.91 -13.90 -22.27
C GLY A 128 -1.87 -13.02 -21.56
N LEU A 129 -1.61 -11.86 -22.16
CA LEU A 129 -0.67 -10.86 -21.65
C LEU A 129 -1.42 -9.62 -21.17
N ILE A 130 -1.02 -9.06 -20.04
CA ILE A 130 -1.36 -7.70 -19.62
C ILE A 130 -0.07 -6.88 -19.53
N TYR A 131 -0.12 -5.66 -20.00
CA TYR A 131 0.92 -4.67 -19.72
C TYR A 131 0.29 -3.33 -19.39
N THR A 132 0.97 -2.60 -18.50
CA THR A 132 0.51 -1.33 -17.99
C THR A 132 1.61 -0.31 -18.19
N THR A 133 1.27 0.80 -18.84
CA THR A 133 2.17 1.95 -19.05
C THR A 133 1.68 3.09 -18.16
N PHE A 134 2.47 3.53 -17.19
CA PHE A 134 2.05 4.57 -16.26
C PHE A 134 3.23 5.29 -15.61
N THR A 135 2.98 6.50 -15.16
CA THR A 135 3.88 7.20 -14.26
C THR A 135 3.32 7.04 -12.84
N PRO A 136 4.08 6.51 -11.86
CA PRO A 136 3.55 6.16 -10.55
C PRO A 136 3.33 7.41 -9.66
N LEU A 137 2.46 8.31 -10.09
CA LEU A 137 2.12 9.58 -9.41
C LEU A 137 1.20 9.39 -8.20
N LEU A 138 0.47 8.27 -8.15
CA LEU A 138 -0.43 7.94 -7.03
C LEU A 138 0.32 7.24 -5.88
N GLY A 139 1.62 7.09 -5.99
CA GLY A 139 2.45 6.42 -4.99
C GLY A 139 2.44 4.90 -5.13
N LEU A 140 2.69 4.20 -4.02
CA LEU A 140 2.69 2.74 -3.99
C LEU A 140 1.27 2.20 -3.75
N SER A 141 0.42 2.28 -4.77
CA SER A 141 -0.88 1.61 -4.75
C SER A 141 -0.75 0.09 -4.70
N THR A 142 -1.84 -0.62 -4.41
CA THR A 142 -1.88 -2.10 -4.44
C THR A 142 -1.45 -2.67 -5.80
N VAL A 143 -1.82 -1.99 -6.91
CA VAL A 143 -1.46 -2.41 -8.27
C VAL A 143 0.03 -2.18 -8.52
N VAL A 144 0.55 -0.99 -8.21
CA VAL A 144 1.97 -0.66 -8.34
C VAL A 144 2.83 -1.59 -7.50
N GLN A 145 2.46 -1.83 -6.24
CA GLN A 145 3.18 -2.79 -5.39
C GLN A 145 3.19 -4.20 -5.98
N ARG A 146 2.06 -4.65 -6.53
CA ARG A 146 1.98 -5.97 -7.16
C ARG A 146 2.87 -6.08 -8.38
N LEU A 147 2.95 -5.03 -9.20
CA LEU A 147 3.81 -4.99 -10.38
C LEU A 147 5.29 -4.96 -9.98
N MET A 148 5.68 -4.11 -9.02
CA MET A 148 7.06 -3.97 -8.58
C MET A 148 7.56 -5.16 -7.75
N ASN A 149 6.74 -5.71 -6.84
CA ASN A 149 7.12 -6.83 -5.99
C ASN A 149 6.93 -8.20 -6.66
N GLY A 150 6.15 -8.26 -7.73
CA GLY A 150 5.91 -9.49 -8.50
C GLY A 150 6.96 -9.77 -9.57
N HIS A 151 8.01 -8.95 -9.66
CA HIS A 151 9.06 -9.13 -10.65
C HIS A 151 9.84 -10.44 -10.38
N ASP A 152 9.59 -11.45 -11.21
CA ASP A 152 10.28 -12.74 -11.18
C ASP A 152 11.04 -13.01 -12.50
N GLY A 153 10.99 -12.07 -13.43
CA GLY A 153 11.59 -12.16 -14.75
C GLY A 153 10.96 -13.19 -15.68
N VAL A 154 9.94 -13.91 -15.23
CA VAL A 154 9.25 -14.99 -15.97
C VAL A 154 7.77 -14.68 -16.15
N THR A 155 7.04 -14.49 -15.06
CA THR A 155 5.59 -14.22 -15.07
C THR A 155 5.27 -12.74 -14.96
N CYS A 156 6.16 -11.96 -14.37
CA CYS A 156 6.05 -10.52 -14.22
C CYS A 156 7.41 -9.87 -14.47
N ALA A 157 7.42 -8.81 -15.27
CA ALA A 157 8.60 -7.99 -15.53
C ALA A 157 8.20 -6.52 -15.54
N ASP A 158 9.07 -5.66 -15.02
CA ASP A 158 8.98 -4.22 -15.13
C ASP A 158 10.11 -3.67 -16.00
N VAL A 159 9.81 -2.61 -16.70
CA VAL A 159 10.79 -1.84 -17.48
C VAL A 159 10.64 -0.39 -17.08
N ASN A 160 11.62 0.14 -16.39
CA ASN A 160 11.65 1.55 -16.04
C ASN A 160 12.27 2.34 -17.17
N MET A 161 11.60 3.41 -17.59
CA MET A 161 12.08 4.38 -18.58
C MET A 161 12.28 5.72 -17.88
N VAL A 162 13.51 6.21 -17.89
CA VAL A 162 13.85 7.52 -17.33
C VAL A 162 13.85 8.59 -18.41
N LEU A 163 13.69 9.85 -18.02
CA LEU A 163 13.66 10.96 -18.99
C LEU A 163 14.97 11.03 -19.82
N GLU A 164 16.06 10.55 -19.28
CA GLU A 164 17.36 10.49 -19.98
C GLU A 164 17.35 9.53 -21.16
N ASP A 165 16.50 8.49 -21.14
CA ASP A 165 16.33 7.54 -22.24
C ASP A 165 15.58 8.14 -23.45
N ALA A 166 14.93 9.29 -23.26
CA ALA A 166 14.24 10.03 -24.31
C ALA A 166 15.22 10.79 -25.21
N LEU A 167 16.07 10.05 -25.93
CA LEU A 167 17.16 10.62 -26.75
C LEU A 167 16.66 11.53 -27.89
N HIS A 168 15.41 11.42 -28.28
CA HIS A 168 14.76 12.28 -29.29
C HIS A 168 14.46 13.69 -28.78
N ILE A 169 14.51 13.92 -27.45
CA ILE A 169 14.31 15.24 -26.83
C ILE A 169 15.70 15.85 -26.56
N PRO A 170 16.01 17.04 -27.10
CA PRO A 170 17.28 17.73 -26.83
C PRO A 170 17.50 17.95 -25.34
N LYS A 171 18.78 17.90 -24.90
CA LYS A 171 19.13 18.03 -23.47
C LYS A 171 18.58 19.31 -22.83
N ALA A 172 18.67 20.45 -23.54
CA ALA A 172 18.16 21.72 -23.04
C ALA A 172 16.63 21.70 -22.80
N GLU A 173 15.88 21.02 -23.67
CA GLU A 173 14.43 20.85 -23.52
C GLU A 173 14.11 19.92 -22.34
N ARG A 174 14.88 18.83 -22.16
CA ARG A 174 14.73 17.95 -20.99
C ARG A 174 14.93 18.70 -19.68
N GLU A 175 15.96 19.55 -19.60
CA GLU A 175 16.21 20.38 -18.42
C GLU A 175 15.06 21.37 -18.14
N GLN A 176 14.46 21.94 -19.18
CA GLN A 176 13.25 22.81 -19.04
C GLN A 176 12.05 22.01 -18.58
N ILE A 177 11.82 20.81 -19.11
CA ILE A 177 10.76 19.90 -18.69
C ILE A 177 10.92 19.55 -17.21
N ILE A 178 12.15 19.18 -16.80
CA ILE A 178 12.47 18.86 -15.39
C ILE A 178 12.15 20.06 -14.48
N ALA A 179 12.57 21.26 -14.88
CA ALA A 179 12.32 22.49 -14.12
C ALA A 179 10.83 22.83 -13.99
N SER A 180 10.00 22.42 -14.95
CA SER A 180 8.54 22.66 -14.93
C SER A 180 7.79 21.73 -13.99
N PHE A 181 8.36 20.61 -13.60
CA PHE A 181 7.69 19.66 -12.71
C PHE A 181 7.66 20.17 -11.27
N PRO A 182 6.52 20.01 -10.56
CA PRO A 182 6.47 20.23 -9.12
C PRO A 182 7.53 19.41 -8.41
N GLU A 183 8.17 19.96 -7.39
CA GLU A 183 9.28 19.31 -6.68
C GLU A 183 8.93 17.89 -6.20
N HIS A 184 7.73 17.72 -5.67
CA HIS A 184 7.23 16.44 -5.16
C HIS A 184 6.92 15.40 -6.26
N GLU A 185 6.74 15.79 -7.51
CA GLU A 185 6.51 14.88 -8.65
C GLU A 185 7.77 14.60 -9.46
N ARG A 186 8.83 15.38 -9.23
CA ARG A 186 10.01 15.40 -10.06
C ARG A 186 10.68 14.04 -10.15
N GLU A 187 10.84 13.35 -9.03
CA GLU A 187 11.49 12.05 -8.96
C GLU A 187 10.70 10.96 -9.73
N ALA A 188 9.38 10.94 -9.57
CA ALA A 188 8.55 9.98 -10.30
C ALA A 188 8.53 10.25 -11.82
N ARG A 189 8.46 11.51 -12.21
CA ARG A 189 8.41 11.89 -13.63
C ARG A 189 9.74 11.75 -14.35
N ILE A 190 10.87 11.87 -13.63
CA ILE A 190 12.21 11.74 -14.20
C ILE A 190 12.67 10.29 -14.16
N ASN A 191 12.53 9.65 -13.01
CA ASN A 191 13.15 8.35 -12.71
C ASN A 191 12.15 7.19 -12.67
N GLY A 192 10.84 7.46 -12.85
CA GLY A 192 9.81 6.42 -12.74
C GLY A 192 9.69 5.82 -11.33
N VAL A 193 10.28 6.47 -10.32
CA VAL A 193 10.19 6.03 -8.92
C VAL A 193 8.85 6.48 -8.35
N PRO A 194 8.06 5.57 -7.75
CA PRO A 194 6.78 5.97 -7.15
C PRO A 194 6.93 7.14 -6.20
N ILE A 195 6.08 8.15 -6.37
CA ILE A 195 6.11 9.32 -5.50
C ILE A 195 5.89 8.86 -4.06
N LEU A 196 6.82 9.21 -3.20
CA LEU A 196 6.58 9.25 -1.78
C LEU A 196 5.73 10.50 -1.48
N GLY A 197 4.41 10.48 -2.00
CA GLY A 197 3.74 11.49 -1.53
C GLY A 197 2.72 12.47 -1.70
N THR A 198 2.17 12.80 -2.80
CA THR A 198 0.90 13.57 -2.77
C THR A 198 -0.25 12.63 -2.46
N GLY A 199 -0.57 12.53 -1.20
CA GLY A 199 -1.60 11.63 -0.71
C GLY A 199 -1.11 10.65 0.36
N ARG A 200 0.18 10.40 0.52
CA ARG A 200 0.64 9.62 1.67
C ARG A 200 0.32 10.33 2.97
N VAL A 201 -0.19 9.57 3.93
CA VAL A 201 -0.41 10.11 5.29
C VAL A 201 0.93 10.39 5.95
N PHE A 202 1.92 9.50 5.73
CA PHE A 202 3.28 9.65 6.23
C PHE A 202 4.27 9.83 5.08
N PRO A 203 4.58 11.08 4.67
CA PRO A 203 5.54 11.36 3.59
C PRO A 203 6.98 11.28 4.10
N ILE A 204 7.40 10.09 4.53
CA ILE A 204 8.71 9.78 5.10
C ILE A 204 9.21 8.49 4.47
N ASN A 205 10.51 8.36 4.29
CA ASN A 205 11.12 7.11 3.85
C ASN A 205 11.04 6.07 4.98
N ALA A 206 10.54 4.87 4.68
CA ALA A 206 10.49 3.77 5.64
C ALA A 206 11.86 3.44 6.26
N ALA A 207 12.96 3.66 5.53
CA ALA A 207 14.32 3.46 6.04
C ALA A 207 14.65 4.35 7.24
N GLU A 208 14.03 5.54 7.36
CA GLU A 208 14.27 6.48 8.45
C GLU A 208 13.68 6.00 9.78
N ILE A 209 12.62 5.18 9.72
CA ILE A 209 11.93 4.64 10.89
C ILE A 209 12.24 3.18 11.17
N ARG A 210 12.90 2.47 10.23
CA ARG A 210 13.35 1.10 10.43
C ARG A 210 14.49 1.06 11.44
N CYS A 211 14.50 0.04 12.30
CA CYS A 211 15.64 -0.28 13.14
C CYS A 211 15.80 -1.80 13.28
N PRO A 212 17.04 -2.29 13.43
CA PRO A 212 17.28 -3.69 13.80
C PRO A 212 16.56 -4.03 15.11
N ALA A 213 16.05 -5.25 15.21
CA ALA A 213 15.46 -5.72 16.45
C ALA A 213 16.55 -5.87 17.54
N PHE A 214 16.21 -5.48 18.74
CA PHE A 214 17.07 -5.64 19.92
C PHE A 214 16.24 -6.12 21.11
N GLU A 215 16.89 -6.60 22.15
CA GLU A 215 16.23 -6.96 23.40
C GLU A 215 15.79 -5.70 24.15
N VAL A 216 14.47 -5.53 24.31
CA VAL A 216 13.90 -4.34 24.96
C VAL A 216 14.26 -4.38 26.44
N PRO A 217 14.90 -3.30 26.98
CA PRO A 217 15.22 -3.24 28.39
C PRO A 217 13.96 -3.40 29.26
N ALA A 218 14.03 -4.25 30.26
CA ALA A 218 12.91 -4.55 31.15
C ALA A 218 12.40 -3.34 31.95
N THR A 219 13.23 -2.30 32.06
CA THR A 219 12.86 -1.02 32.70
C THR A 219 12.04 -0.11 31.81
N TRP A 220 11.98 -0.38 30.52
CA TRP A 220 11.21 0.46 29.61
C TRP A 220 9.72 0.19 29.75
N PRO A 221 8.90 1.24 29.87
CA PRO A 221 7.46 1.08 29.85
C PRO A 221 6.97 0.51 28.53
N VAL A 222 6.01 -0.41 28.62
CA VAL A 222 5.37 -1.04 27.48
C VAL A 222 3.86 -0.83 27.51
N ILE A 223 3.26 -0.80 26.34
CA ILE A 223 1.80 -0.73 26.17
C ILE A 223 1.40 -1.48 24.91
N GLY A 224 0.27 -2.18 24.98
CA GLY A 224 -0.38 -2.75 23.80
C GLY A 224 -1.39 -1.78 23.22
N GLY A 225 -1.58 -1.82 21.91
CA GLY A 225 -2.71 -1.16 21.24
C GLY A 225 -3.44 -2.18 20.39
N MET A 226 -4.77 -2.05 20.31
CA MET A 226 -5.57 -2.92 19.47
C MET A 226 -6.57 -2.11 18.66
N ASP A 227 -6.90 -2.64 17.49
CA ASP A 227 -8.00 -2.19 16.64
C ASP A 227 -8.91 -3.38 16.33
N PHE A 228 -10.21 -3.21 16.57
CA PHE A 228 -11.15 -4.31 16.43
C PHE A 228 -11.59 -4.47 14.98
N GLY A 229 -11.59 -5.70 14.46
CA GLY A 229 -12.03 -6.02 13.12
C GLY A 229 -12.62 -7.42 13.02
N TRP A 230 -13.45 -7.64 12.00
CA TRP A 230 -13.96 -8.94 11.60
C TRP A 230 -13.76 -9.15 10.10
N ASP A 231 -14.40 -8.32 9.27
CA ASP A 231 -14.22 -8.33 7.80
C ASP A 231 -12.87 -7.70 7.39
N HIS A 232 -12.44 -6.66 8.09
CA HIS A 232 -11.05 -6.21 8.12
C HIS A 232 -10.30 -6.88 9.29
N PRO A 233 -8.97 -6.94 9.30
CA PRO A 233 -8.23 -7.61 10.36
C PRO A 233 -8.51 -7.01 11.74
N PHE A 234 -8.65 -7.86 12.76
CA PHE A 234 -8.26 -7.44 14.11
C PHE A 234 -6.76 -7.22 14.10
N ALA A 235 -6.32 -6.09 14.60
CA ALA A 235 -4.91 -5.73 14.67
C ALA A 235 -4.47 -5.41 16.10
N ALA A 236 -3.25 -5.79 16.44
CA ALA A 236 -2.62 -5.44 17.71
C ALA A 236 -1.14 -5.13 17.52
N VAL A 237 -0.64 -4.22 18.33
CA VAL A 237 0.78 -3.85 18.40
C VAL A 237 1.25 -3.78 19.84
N LYS A 238 2.55 -4.02 20.06
CA LYS A 238 3.23 -3.73 21.33
C LYS A 238 4.24 -2.63 21.11
N LEU A 239 4.15 -1.59 21.92
CA LEU A 239 5.08 -0.48 21.97
C LEU A 239 5.98 -0.59 23.21
N ALA A 240 7.25 -0.27 23.04
CA ALA A 240 8.20 -0.04 24.12
C ALA A 240 8.66 1.42 24.06
N TRP A 241 8.76 2.08 25.20
CA TRP A 241 9.09 3.50 25.28
C TRP A 241 10.40 3.73 26.03
N ASP A 242 11.42 4.16 25.30
CA ASP A 242 12.61 4.76 25.88
C ASP A 242 12.26 6.16 26.35
N ARG A 243 12.05 6.33 27.68
CA ARG A 243 11.69 7.63 28.24
C ARG A 243 12.82 8.64 28.21
N ASP A 244 14.06 8.18 28.31
CA ASP A 244 15.22 9.05 28.36
C ASP A 244 15.48 9.67 26.98
N GLY A 245 15.36 8.89 25.94
CA GLY A 245 15.46 9.34 24.54
C GLY A 245 14.13 9.85 23.95
N ASP A 246 13.01 9.78 24.68
CA ASP A 246 11.63 9.97 24.18
C ASP A 246 11.37 9.26 22.85
N CYS A 247 11.90 8.04 22.69
CA CYS A 247 11.72 7.24 21.50
C CYS A 247 10.80 6.03 21.76
N VAL A 248 9.81 5.83 20.90
CA VAL A 248 8.88 4.72 20.96
C VAL A 248 9.23 3.71 19.88
N TYR A 249 9.25 2.43 20.24
CA TYR A 249 9.56 1.33 19.35
C TYR A 249 8.35 0.43 19.18
N VAL A 250 7.93 0.19 17.94
CA VAL A 250 6.99 -0.89 17.61
C VAL A 250 7.77 -2.19 17.58
N THR A 251 7.49 -3.09 18.52
CA THR A 251 8.30 -4.29 18.77
C THR A 251 7.61 -5.58 18.32
N HIS A 252 6.26 -5.60 18.36
CA HIS A 252 5.45 -6.75 17.97
C HIS A 252 4.20 -6.27 17.25
N ILE A 253 3.73 -7.11 16.33
CA ILE A 253 2.48 -6.93 15.60
C ILE A 253 1.71 -8.24 15.54
N TYR A 254 0.40 -8.13 15.45
CA TYR A 254 -0.50 -9.25 15.19
C TYR A 254 -1.68 -8.76 14.37
N GLY A 255 -2.06 -9.48 13.32
CA GLY A 255 -3.22 -9.16 12.49
C GLY A 255 -3.89 -10.43 12.00
N MET A 256 -5.20 -10.58 12.25
CA MET A 256 -5.98 -11.71 11.73
C MET A 256 -7.42 -11.32 11.46
N ARG A 257 -8.01 -11.90 10.42
CA ARG A 257 -9.43 -11.73 10.06
C ARG A 257 -10.27 -12.91 10.55
N GLN A 258 -11.54 -12.67 10.82
CA GLN A 258 -12.56 -13.69 11.05
C GLN A 258 -12.18 -14.67 12.18
N GLN A 259 -11.54 -14.17 13.22
CA GLN A 259 -11.19 -14.94 14.41
C GLN A 259 -11.92 -14.41 15.63
N THR A 260 -12.10 -15.29 16.61
CA THR A 260 -12.81 -14.97 17.86
C THR A 260 -11.87 -14.29 18.88
N PRO A 261 -12.42 -13.52 19.85
CA PRO A 261 -11.63 -12.95 20.93
C PRO A 261 -10.74 -13.93 21.69
N ILE A 262 -11.13 -15.21 21.77
CA ILE A 262 -10.36 -16.27 22.42
C ILE A 262 -9.04 -16.49 21.68
N ILE A 263 -9.08 -16.57 20.34
CA ILE A 263 -7.90 -16.80 19.51
C ILE A 263 -6.97 -15.59 19.56
N HIS A 264 -7.53 -14.38 19.42
CA HIS A 264 -6.75 -13.15 19.54
C HIS A 264 -6.07 -13.05 20.91
N ALA A 265 -6.82 -13.23 22.00
CA ALA A 265 -6.26 -13.15 23.34
C ALA A 265 -5.19 -14.22 23.61
N ALA A 266 -5.36 -15.44 23.09
CA ALA A 266 -4.34 -16.49 23.21
C ALA A 266 -3.02 -16.08 22.55
N ALA A 267 -3.06 -15.46 21.38
CA ALA A 267 -1.86 -14.94 20.71
C ALA A 267 -1.23 -13.78 21.48
N LEU A 268 -2.03 -12.83 21.96
CA LEU A 268 -1.54 -11.60 22.62
C LEU A 268 -0.97 -11.85 24.02
N ARG A 269 -1.42 -12.85 24.76
CA ARG A 269 -0.87 -13.19 26.07
C ARG A 269 0.61 -13.55 26.02
N SER A 270 1.11 -14.11 24.93
CA SER A 270 2.54 -14.39 24.76
C SER A 270 3.43 -13.13 24.80
N TRP A 271 2.84 -11.92 24.69
CA TRP A 271 3.60 -10.66 24.75
C TRP A 271 3.79 -10.13 26.18
N GLY A 272 3.18 -10.79 27.17
CA GLY A 272 3.27 -10.51 28.61
C GLY A 272 1.90 -10.39 29.26
N ASP A 273 1.70 -11.15 30.35
CA ASP A 273 0.41 -11.18 31.06
C ASP A 273 0.07 -9.85 31.73
N GLU A 274 1.07 -9.04 32.05
CA GLU A 274 0.92 -7.74 32.70
C GLU A 274 0.73 -6.58 31.69
N LEU A 275 0.77 -6.86 30.37
CA LEU A 275 0.66 -5.84 29.35
C LEU A 275 -0.72 -5.16 29.38
N MET A 276 -0.71 -3.85 29.56
CA MET A 276 -1.93 -3.02 29.51
C MET A 276 -2.27 -2.72 28.05
N TRP A 277 -3.54 -2.88 27.68
CA TRP A 277 -4.01 -2.73 26.32
C TRP A 277 -4.86 -1.46 26.16
N ALA A 278 -4.44 -0.58 25.26
CA ALA A 278 -5.24 0.52 24.74
C ALA A 278 -6.19 -0.01 23.65
N TRP A 279 -7.42 0.48 23.63
CA TRP A 279 -8.48 0.03 22.76
C TRP A 279 -9.34 1.18 22.25
N PRO A 280 -9.92 1.11 21.04
CA PRO A 280 -10.69 2.19 20.43
C PRO A 280 -12.11 2.29 21.01
N HIS A 281 -12.79 3.41 20.74
CA HIS A 281 -14.14 3.72 21.21
C HIS A 281 -15.19 2.68 20.76
N ASP A 282 -15.03 2.06 19.60
CA ASP A 282 -15.93 1.03 19.07
C ASP A 282 -15.93 -0.27 19.90
N GLY A 283 -14.96 -0.46 20.79
CA GLY A 283 -15.01 -1.49 21.82
C GLY A 283 -16.21 -1.38 22.77
N LEU A 284 -16.88 -0.23 22.84
CA LEU A 284 -18.15 -0.03 23.57
C LEU A 284 -19.37 -0.56 22.80
N SER A 285 -19.21 -0.85 21.52
CA SER A 285 -20.30 -1.40 20.69
C SER A 285 -20.70 -2.78 21.19
N THR A 286 -22.01 -3.05 21.14
CA THR A 286 -22.57 -4.34 21.56
C THR A 286 -22.47 -5.33 20.41
N GLU A 287 -21.87 -6.48 20.66
CA GLU A 287 -21.79 -7.58 19.70
C GLU A 287 -23.14 -8.25 19.57
N LYS A 288 -23.60 -8.42 18.31
CA LYS A 288 -24.98 -8.88 18.00
C LYS A 288 -25.29 -10.29 18.50
N GLY A 289 -24.28 -11.16 18.60
CA GLY A 289 -24.46 -12.56 18.99
C GLY A 289 -24.57 -12.74 20.51
N SER A 290 -23.75 -12.03 21.27
CA SER A 290 -23.67 -12.19 22.75
C SER A 290 -24.40 -11.13 23.55
N GLY A 291 -24.76 -10.00 22.93
CA GLY A 291 -25.31 -8.82 23.63
C GLY A 291 -24.33 -8.11 24.57
N LYS A 292 -23.04 -8.50 24.56
CA LYS A 292 -21.99 -7.90 25.40
C LYS A 292 -21.21 -6.86 24.62
N GLN A 293 -20.63 -5.89 25.35
CA GLN A 293 -19.70 -4.96 24.73
C GLN A 293 -18.46 -5.70 24.22
N LEU A 294 -17.95 -5.30 23.05
CA LEU A 294 -16.85 -5.99 22.39
C LEU A 294 -15.60 -6.04 23.29
N MET A 295 -15.25 -4.93 23.96
CA MET A 295 -14.13 -4.89 24.91
C MET A 295 -14.27 -5.90 26.05
N SER A 296 -15.50 -6.16 26.55
CA SER A 296 -15.74 -7.09 27.64
C SER A 296 -15.45 -8.54 27.26
N LEU A 297 -15.54 -8.88 25.97
CA LEU A 297 -15.19 -10.21 25.48
C LEU A 297 -13.68 -10.48 25.61
N TYR A 298 -12.86 -9.46 25.39
CA TYR A 298 -11.39 -9.55 25.54
C TYR A 298 -10.96 -9.55 27.01
N LEU A 299 -11.63 -8.72 27.85
CA LEU A 299 -11.44 -8.79 29.32
C LEU A 299 -11.74 -10.19 29.86
N ALA A 300 -12.80 -10.82 29.40
CA ALA A 300 -13.18 -12.18 29.81
C ALA A 300 -12.14 -13.24 29.40
N GLN A 301 -11.26 -12.93 28.43
CA GLN A 301 -10.15 -13.77 28.04
C GLN A 301 -8.84 -13.46 28.79
N GLY A 302 -8.87 -12.60 29.81
CA GLY A 302 -7.76 -12.30 30.66
C GLY A 302 -6.81 -11.20 30.14
N LEU A 303 -7.17 -10.47 29.08
CA LEU A 303 -6.40 -9.29 28.67
C LEU A 303 -6.68 -8.12 29.61
N ARG A 304 -5.64 -7.38 29.97
CA ARG A 304 -5.74 -6.19 30.85
C ARG A 304 -6.00 -4.94 30.00
N LEU A 305 -7.26 -4.62 29.78
CA LEU A 305 -7.63 -3.41 29.06
C LEU A 305 -7.55 -2.18 29.96
N LEU A 306 -7.10 -1.04 29.41
CA LEU A 306 -7.20 0.24 30.10
C LEU A 306 -8.66 0.56 30.43
N ALA A 307 -8.91 1.16 31.60
CA ALA A 307 -10.27 1.53 31.99
C ALA A 307 -10.92 2.51 30.98
N PRO A 308 -10.26 3.61 30.53
CA PRO A 308 -10.78 4.43 29.45
C PRO A 308 -10.38 3.86 28.07
N HIS A 309 -11.27 3.95 27.09
CA HIS A 309 -10.89 3.79 25.70
C HIS A 309 -9.92 4.88 25.24
N ALA A 310 -9.27 4.68 24.10
CA ALA A 310 -8.28 5.62 23.60
C ALA A 310 -8.87 7.01 23.32
N THR A 311 -8.21 8.02 23.87
CA THR A 311 -8.52 9.44 23.70
C THR A 311 -7.25 10.24 23.46
N ASN A 312 -7.34 11.23 22.57
CA ASN A 312 -6.26 12.19 22.39
C ASN A 312 -5.96 12.94 23.71
N PRO A 313 -4.74 13.43 23.92
CA PRO A 313 -4.39 14.20 25.13
C PRO A 313 -5.30 15.41 25.38
N GLN A 314 -5.78 16.04 24.30
CA GLN A 314 -6.71 17.17 24.34
C GLN A 314 -8.20 16.76 24.42
N GLY A 315 -8.45 15.47 24.52
CA GLY A 315 -9.79 14.88 24.51
C GLY A 315 -10.28 14.49 23.11
N GLY A 316 -11.32 13.63 23.07
CA GLY A 316 -11.89 13.10 21.85
C GLY A 316 -11.08 11.95 21.23
N ASN A 317 -11.67 11.32 20.20
CA ASN A 317 -11.12 10.13 19.54
C ASN A 317 -10.87 10.33 18.03
N ARG A 318 -10.74 11.59 17.59
CA ARG A 318 -10.47 11.92 16.18
C ARG A 318 -9.16 11.30 15.72
N VAL A 319 -9.14 10.79 14.49
CA VAL A 319 -7.98 10.11 13.89
C VAL A 319 -6.84 11.08 13.60
N GLU A 320 -7.12 12.25 13.06
CA GLU A 320 -6.11 13.21 12.59
C GLU A 320 -5.09 13.64 13.65
N PRO A 321 -5.47 13.99 14.91
CA PRO A 321 -4.46 14.35 15.92
C PRO A 321 -3.48 13.23 16.23
N GLY A 322 -3.96 11.98 16.31
CA GLY A 322 -3.10 10.82 16.53
C GLY A 322 -2.18 10.51 15.35
N VAL A 323 -2.65 10.73 14.13
CA VAL A 323 -1.84 10.59 12.91
C VAL A 323 -0.76 11.69 12.86
N LEU A 324 -1.09 12.92 13.23
CA LEU A 324 -0.10 14.00 13.30
C LEU A 324 0.97 13.74 14.37
N GLU A 325 0.59 13.19 15.53
CA GLU A 325 1.54 12.75 16.56
C GLU A 325 2.49 11.66 16.02
N MET A 326 1.96 10.65 15.31
CA MET A 326 2.79 9.64 14.67
C MET A 326 3.77 10.27 13.68
N LEU A 327 3.30 11.16 12.82
CA LEU A 327 4.12 11.84 11.82
C LEU A 327 5.23 12.68 12.45
N ASP A 328 4.89 13.45 13.50
CA ASP A 328 5.88 14.24 14.24
C ASP A 328 6.97 13.37 14.85
N ARG A 329 6.58 12.28 15.54
CA ARG A 329 7.53 11.33 16.12
C ARG A 329 8.40 10.65 15.06
N MET A 330 7.84 10.28 13.91
CA MET A 330 8.61 9.71 12.79
C MET A 330 9.64 10.71 12.26
N LYS A 331 9.23 11.95 11.97
CA LYS A 331 10.11 13.03 11.46
C LYS A 331 11.25 13.40 12.40
N THR A 332 11.00 13.26 13.70
CA THR A 332 11.98 13.59 14.75
C THR A 332 12.74 12.36 15.26
N SER A 333 12.63 11.23 14.56
CA SER A 333 13.25 9.95 14.94
C SER A 333 12.82 9.41 16.31
N ARG A 334 11.65 9.83 16.81
CA ARG A 334 11.06 9.39 18.09
C ARG A 334 10.02 8.27 17.96
N LEU A 335 9.83 7.74 16.75
CA LEU A 335 9.08 6.50 16.48
C LEU A 335 9.91 5.63 15.56
N LYS A 336 10.23 4.44 16.01
CA LYS A 336 10.97 3.41 15.27
C LYS A 336 10.16 2.12 15.21
N VAL A 337 10.42 1.32 14.20
CA VAL A 337 9.72 0.04 13.97
C VAL A 337 10.76 -1.02 13.68
N PHE A 338 10.67 -2.17 14.35
CA PHE A 338 11.58 -3.27 14.10
C PHE A 338 11.47 -3.76 12.67
N GLU A 339 12.61 -3.93 12.00
CA GLU A 339 12.71 -4.17 10.55
C GLU A 339 12.01 -5.43 10.05
N HIS A 340 11.87 -6.45 10.91
CA HIS A 340 11.19 -7.71 10.59
C HIS A 340 9.66 -7.62 10.60
N LEU A 341 9.08 -6.49 10.99
CA LEU A 341 7.62 -6.28 11.06
C LEU A 341 7.07 -5.88 9.68
N HIS A 342 7.20 -6.77 8.70
CA HIS A 342 6.93 -6.49 7.30
C HIS A 342 5.49 -6.06 7.00
N GLU A 343 4.48 -6.64 7.70
CA GLU A 343 3.08 -6.28 7.51
C GLU A 343 2.82 -4.83 7.91
N TRP A 344 3.44 -4.33 8.99
CA TRP A 344 3.33 -2.94 9.40
C TRP A 344 3.86 -1.98 8.32
N PHE A 345 5.01 -2.33 7.72
CA PHE A 345 5.57 -1.52 6.63
C PHE A 345 4.74 -1.57 5.36
N ARG A 346 4.07 -2.70 5.07
CA ARG A 346 3.12 -2.77 3.94
C ARG A 346 1.96 -1.81 4.11
N GLU A 347 1.36 -1.72 5.31
CA GLU A 347 0.32 -0.74 5.58
C GLU A 347 0.86 0.69 5.51
N PHE A 348 2.04 0.95 6.10
CA PHE A 348 2.70 2.25 6.06
C PHE A 348 2.92 2.74 4.62
N ASP A 349 3.32 1.86 3.72
CA ASP A 349 3.60 2.21 2.33
C ASP A 349 2.33 2.54 1.53
N VAL A 350 1.17 1.97 1.87
CA VAL A 350 -0.10 2.22 1.17
C VAL A 350 -1.01 3.22 1.88
N TYR A 351 -0.67 3.66 3.08
CA TYR A 351 -1.51 4.57 3.87
C TYR A 351 -1.57 5.95 3.24
N HIS A 352 -2.74 6.30 2.70
CA HIS A 352 -2.89 7.49 1.87
C HIS A 352 -4.17 8.28 2.15
N ARG A 353 -4.19 9.50 1.62
CA ARG A 353 -5.37 10.38 1.61
C ARG A 353 -5.97 10.40 0.21
N GLN A 354 -7.27 10.40 0.15
CA GLN A 354 -8.04 10.67 -1.07
C GLN A 354 -8.97 11.85 -0.81
N ASN A 355 -8.94 12.86 -1.65
CA ASN A 355 -9.70 14.09 -1.46
C ASN A 355 -9.51 14.75 -0.06
N GLY A 356 -8.28 14.72 0.44
CA GLY A 356 -7.92 15.27 1.75
C GLY A 356 -8.28 14.39 2.95
N MET A 357 -9.05 13.33 2.77
CA MET A 357 -9.45 12.40 3.84
C MET A 357 -8.59 11.14 3.84
N ILE A 358 -8.25 10.65 5.02
CA ILE A 358 -7.55 9.38 5.19
C ILE A 358 -8.43 8.23 4.69
N VAL A 359 -7.89 7.40 3.79
CA VAL A 359 -8.55 6.18 3.31
C VAL A 359 -8.35 5.08 4.36
N LYS A 360 -9.45 4.68 4.97
CA LYS A 360 -9.48 3.59 5.97
C LYS A 360 -9.53 2.22 5.26
N LYS A 361 -8.39 1.82 4.72
CA LYS A 361 -8.23 0.52 4.05
C LYS A 361 -6.78 0.09 4.21
N ASN A 362 -6.56 -1.13 4.72
CA ASN A 362 -5.23 -1.67 5.01
C ASN A 362 -4.44 -0.72 5.95
N ASP A 363 -5.08 -0.28 7.04
CA ASP A 363 -4.50 0.64 8.03
C ASP A 363 -4.69 0.13 9.47
N ASP A 364 -4.98 -1.15 9.62
CA ASP A 364 -5.36 -1.77 10.89
C ASP A 364 -4.20 -1.75 11.92
N LEU A 365 -2.98 -2.11 11.51
CA LEU A 365 -1.78 -2.06 12.38
C LEU A 365 -1.36 -0.62 12.67
N LEU A 366 -1.50 0.29 11.70
CA LEU A 366 -1.25 1.72 11.91
C LEU A 366 -2.27 2.32 12.86
N SER A 367 -3.54 1.92 12.75
CA SER A 367 -4.61 2.32 13.67
C SER A 367 -4.32 1.81 15.09
N ALA A 368 -3.95 0.54 15.26
CA ALA A 368 -3.54 -0.01 16.55
C ALA A 368 -2.32 0.72 17.14
N THR A 369 -1.33 1.10 16.30
CA THR A 369 -0.16 1.89 16.71
C THR A 369 -0.58 3.27 17.21
N ARG A 370 -1.46 3.95 16.46
CA ARG A 370 -2.03 5.25 16.85
C ARG A 370 -2.76 5.16 18.19
N ILE A 371 -3.59 4.13 18.38
CA ILE A 371 -4.35 3.90 19.62
C ILE A 371 -3.40 3.70 20.80
N ALA A 372 -2.32 2.92 20.64
CA ALA A 372 -1.32 2.75 21.69
C ALA A 372 -0.60 4.07 22.02
N LEU A 373 -0.21 4.86 21.01
CA LEU A 373 0.46 6.16 21.19
C LEU A 373 -0.45 7.17 21.91
N MET A 374 -1.73 7.26 21.55
CA MET A 374 -2.70 8.11 22.24
C MET A 374 -2.76 7.82 23.74
N MET A 375 -2.47 6.59 24.15
CA MET A 375 -2.54 6.11 25.54
C MET A 375 -1.15 5.87 26.16
N LEU A 376 -0.08 6.33 25.52
CA LEU A 376 1.31 6.09 25.94
C LEU A 376 1.57 6.50 27.41
N ARG A 377 0.87 7.51 27.90
CA ARG A 377 0.91 7.97 29.31
C ARG A 377 0.55 6.88 30.32
N TYR A 378 -0.12 5.80 29.88
CA TYR A 378 -0.47 4.66 30.72
C TYR A 378 0.50 3.47 30.56
N ALA A 379 1.56 3.63 29.77
CA ALA A 379 2.59 2.62 29.64
C ALA A 379 3.27 2.35 30.98
N LYS A 380 3.47 1.07 31.31
CA LYS A 380 4.12 0.63 32.54
C LYS A 380 5.32 -0.24 32.23
N ALA A 381 6.38 -0.11 33.00
CA ALA A 381 7.45 -1.11 32.99
C ALA A 381 6.89 -2.45 33.51
N PRO A 382 7.32 -3.58 32.95
CA PRO A 382 6.99 -4.89 33.50
C PRO A 382 7.39 -4.93 34.98
N GLU A 383 6.53 -5.49 35.82
CA GLU A 383 6.90 -5.68 37.22
C GLU A 383 8.01 -6.71 37.30
N TYR A 384 9.20 -6.28 37.69
CA TYR A 384 10.28 -7.18 38.02
C TYR A 384 9.94 -7.89 39.33
N ASP A 385 9.90 -9.19 39.33
CA ASP A 385 9.85 -9.98 40.55
C ASP A 385 11.19 -9.76 41.29
N ARG A 386 11.17 -8.93 42.35
CA ARG A 386 12.34 -8.64 43.19
C ARG A 386 12.90 -9.88 43.90
N ALA A 387 12.28 -11.01 43.71
CA ALA A 387 12.67 -12.27 44.38
C ALA A 387 13.96 -12.92 43.83
N GLU A 388 14.49 -12.50 42.68
CA GLU A 388 15.71 -13.11 42.10
C GLU A 388 17.03 -12.38 42.41
N PHE A 389 17.01 -11.25 43.08
CA PHE A 389 18.26 -10.67 43.61
C PHE A 389 18.44 -11.11 45.06
N PRO A 390 19.36 -12.04 45.38
CA PRO A 390 19.73 -12.25 46.77
C PRO A 390 20.26 -10.93 47.30
N HIS A 391 19.61 -10.41 48.34
CA HIS A 391 20.05 -9.21 49.11
C HIS A 391 21.41 -9.55 49.73
N THR A 392 22.50 -9.45 49.01
CA THR A 392 23.82 -9.24 49.54
C THR A 392 24.09 -7.74 49.55
N VAL A 393 23.23 -6.99 50.27
CA VAL A 393 23.67 -5.73 50.84
C VAL A 393 24.58 -6.16 52.01
N ARG A 394 25.89 -6.03 51.81
CA ARG A 394 26.80 -6.01 52.94
C ARG A 394 26.39 -4.85 53.81
N ASP A 395 25.95 -5.15 55.04
CA ASP A 395 25.64 -4.20 56.12
C ASP A 395 26.90 -3.46 56.66
N ASP A 396 27.97 -3.39 55.83
CA ASP A 396 29.27 -2.85 56.26
C ASP A 396 29.53 -1.42 55.72
N PHE A 397 28.54 -0.78 55.13
CA PHE A 397 28.71 0.63 54.73
C PHE A 397 28.30 1.55 55.86
N ASP A 398 29.26 1.90 56.73
CA ASP A 398 29.12 2.97 57.73
C ASP A 398 29.58 4.29 57.10
N PRO A 399 28.64 5.24 56.83
CA PRO A 399 28.97 6.54 56.22
C PRO A 399 29.84 7.42 57.12
N LEU A 400 29.98 7.10 58.40
CA LEU A 400 30.71 7.88 59.38
C LEU A 400 32.21 7.56 59.44
N LEU A 401 32.66 6.49 58.81
CA LEU A 401 34.08 6.12 58.78
C LEU A 401 34.96 6.83 57.74
N TYR A 402 34.37 7.65 56.86
CA TYR A 402 35.08 8.42 55.84
C TYR A 402 35.19 9.93 56.10
N SER A 403 34.82 10.41 57.31
CA SER A 403 34.88 11.86 57.59
C SER A 403 36.06 12.29 58.47
N LEU A 404 37.07 11.46 58.70
CA LEU A 404 38.24 11.83 59.52
C LEU A 404 39.54 11.32 58.87
N THR A 405 40.00 11.94 57.78
CA THR A 405 41.42 12.19 57.48
C THR A 405 41.57 13.28 56.42
N SER A 406 42.00 14.44 56.95
CA SER A 406 42.58 15.64 56.39
C SER A 406 41.76 16.48 55.47
#